data_9c792e8a0a393f0e1a6de46eaa48ab26
#
_entry.id   9c792e8a0a393f0e1a6de46eaa48ab26
#
_cell.length_a   1.000
_cell.length_b   1.000
_cell.length_c   1.000
_cell.angle_alpha   90.00
_cell.angle_beta   90.00
_cell.angle_gamma   90.00
#
_symmetry.space_group_name_H-M   'P 1'
#
loop_
_entity.id
_entity.type
_entity.pdbx_description
1 polymer ?
#
loop_
_entity_poly.entity_id
_entity_poly.type
_entity_poly.pdbx_seq_one_letter_code
_entity_poly.pdbx_strand_id
1 'polypeptide(L)'
;MLSQMIQQSGVTGGWLALAALGTAVVSYFLGCFNGAVVVSRYILRDDVRSHGSGNAGLTNFYRTFGGPLTLAVILSDVVKAVVSVLFSAWIAGILSPVLVPLGKYWSGLFCLLGHMYPCTFQFRGGKGILSGGAIALMLDWRVALVVWGGFLILAGITKYVSLGSCWTGLSFPFVSGFVYQDTLITLMAVLIGGLILWKHRGNIVRLVKGTESKFALHKKAPSKTVEEALDQRGESAPQAEEETEVPDETAEADGKEAERDGDLQPSDGEEEV
;
A
#
# COMPACT_ATOMS: atom_id res chain seq x y z
N MET A 1 17.14 -12.42 -30.15
CA MET A 1 15.98 -12.85 -29.38
C MET A 1 14.83 -11.84 -29.42
N LEU A 2 14.96 -10.59 -28.96
CA LEU A 2 13.90 -9.58 -29.09
C LEU A 2 13.42 -9.43 -30.55
N SER A 3 14.34 -9.33 -31.50
CA SER A 3 14.04 -9.27 -32.92
C SER A 3 13.25 -10.50 -33.44
N GLN A 4 13.57 -11.69 -32.94
CA GLN A 4 12.84 -12.90 -33.27
C GLN A 4 11.43 -12.93 -32.68
N MET A 5 11.27 -12.50 -31.44
CA MET A 5 9.94 -12.37 -30.81
C MET A 5 9.07 -11.34 -31.54
N ILE A 6 9.62 -10.19 -31.89
CA ILE A 6 8.92 -9.16 -32.69
C ILE A 6 8.56 -9.72 -34.07
N GLN A 7 9.48 -10.40 -34.73
CA GLN A 7 9.23 -10.99 -36.05
C GLN A 7 8.15 -12.08 -35.98
N GLN A 8 8.18 -12.93 -34.97
CA GLN A 8 7.16 -13.95 -34.74
C GLN A 8 5.80 -13.36 -34.36
N SER A 9 5.79 -12.21 -33.65
CA SER A 9 4.55 -11.56 -33.23
C SER A 9 3.80 -10.90 -34.41
N GLY A 10 4.49 -10.59 -35.53
CA GLY A 10 3.91 -9.80 -36.62
C GLY A 10 3.57 -8.36 -36.26
N VAL A 11 3.95 -7.90 -35.05
CA VAL A 11 3.62 -6.56 -34.52
C VAL A 11 4.69 -5.57 -34.97
N THR A 12 4.26 -4.40 -35.41
CA THR A 12 5.20 -3.32 -35.73
C THR A 12 5.87 -2.78 -34.46
N GLY A 13 7.13 -2.35 -34.56
CA GLY A 13 7.89 -1.81 -33.42
C GLY A 13 7.20 -0.64 -32.71
N GLY A 14 6.44 0.18 -33.46
CA GLY A 14 5.68 1.29 -32.89
C GLY A 14 4.57 0.86 -31.92
N TRP A 15 3.78 -0.12 -32.29
CA TRP A 15 2.73 -0.68 -31.40
C TRP A 15 3.32 -1.37 -30.18
N LEU A 16 4.44 -2.08 -30.36
CA LEU A 16 5.15 -2.72 -29.25
C LEU A 16 5.67 -1.66 -28.26
N ALA A 17 6.29 -0.59 -28.76
CA ALA A 17 6.80 0.49 -27.92
C ALA A 17 5.67 1.21 -27.15
N LEU A 18 4.54 1.48 -27.81
CA LEU A 18 3.38 2.11 -27.20
C LEU A 18 2.78 1.22 -26.11
N ALA A 19 2.61 -0.06 -26.37
CA ALA A 19 2.10 -1.02 -25.39
C ALA A 19 3.06 -1.18 -24.19
N ALA A 20 4.37 -1.26 -24.45
CA ALA A 20 5.38 -1.34 -23.41
C ALA A 20 5.37 -0.08 -22.52
N LEU A 21 5.31 1.12 -23.12
CA LEU A 21 5.22 2.37 -22.36
C LEU A 21 3.91 2.45 -21.56
N GLY A 22 2.77 2.20 -22.19
CA GLY A 22 1.47 2.24 -21.54
C GLY A 22 1.35 1.27 -20.36
N THR A 23 1.77 0.02 -20.55
CA THR A 23 1.78 -0.99 -19.48
C THR A 23 2.77 -0.67 -18.38
N ALA A 24 3.93 -0.09 -18.68
CA ALA A 24 4.90 0.37 -17.68
C ALA A 24 4.31 1.48 -16.80
N VAL A 25 3.71 2.49 -17.41
CA VAL A 25 3.09 3.63 -16.70
C VAL A 25 1.96 3.14 -15.80
N VAL A 26 1.01 2.35 -16.33
CA VAL A 26 -0.11 1.82 -15.55
C VAL A 26 0.40 0.95 -14.39
N SER A 27 1.36 0.05 -14.65
CA SER A 27 1.92 -0.84 -13.63
C SER A 27 2.65 -0.09 -12.54
N TYR A 28 3.39 0.97 -12.89
CA TYR A 28 4.07 1.83 -11.93
C TYR A 28 3.07 2.55 -11.02
N PHE A 29 2.02 3.16 -11.58
CA PHE A 29 1.00 3.85 -10.77
C PHE A 29 0.18 2.90 -9.91
N LEU A 30 -0.18 1.71 -10.39
CA LEU A 30 -0.76 0.66 -9.56
C LEU A 30 0.20 0.30 -8.41
N GLY A 31 1.49 0.17 -8.69
CA GLY A 31 2.52 -0.06 -7.69
C GLY A 31 2.61 1.04 -6.65
N CYS A 32 2.43 2.31 -7.03
CA CYS A 32 2.48 3.47 -6.12
C CYS A 32 1.42 3.41 -5.02
N PHE A 33 0.32 2.67 -5.21
CA PHE A 33 -0.63 2.41 -4.14
C PHE A 33 0.02 1.50 -3.09
N ASN A 34 0.46 2.10 -1.98
CA ASN A 34 1.12 1.39 -0.89
C ASN A 34 0.16 1.20 0.29
N GLY A 35 -0.35 -0.03 0.49
CA GLY A 35 -1.35 -0.32 1.51
C GLY A 35 -0.92 0.04 2.93
N ALA A 36 0.35 -0.18 3.27
CA ALA A 36 0.85 0.15 4.60
C ALA A 36 0.81 1.66 4.88
N VAL A 37 1.17 2.50 3.90
CA VAL A 37 1.09 3.96 4.03
C VAL A 37 -0.36 4.44 3.99
N VAL A 38 -1.18 3.91 3.06
CA VAL A 38 -2.59 4.31 2.93
C VAL A 38 -3.36 4.01 4.21
N VAL A 39 -3.26 2.78 4.71
CA VAL A 39 -3.99 2.38 5.93
C VAL A 39 -3.48 3.15 7.14
N SER A 40 -2.16 3.30 7.33
CA SER A 40 -1.64 4.01 8.49
C SER A 40 -1.98 5.50 8.47
N ARG A 41 -1.82 6.19 7.32
CA ARG A 41 -2.05 7.65 7.26
C ARG A 41 -3.53 8.05 7.24
N TYR A 42 -4.36 7.31 6.48
CA TYR A 42 -5.73 7.73 6.24
C TYR A 42 -6.75 7.04 7.15
N ILE A 43 -6.43 5.86 7.71
CA ILE A 43 -7.31 5.15 8.64
C ILE A 43 -6.83 5.36 10.08
N LEU A 44 -5.54 5.09 10.37
CA LEU A 44 -4.98 5.20 11.72
C LEU A 44 -4.47 6.61 12.06
N ARG A 45 -4.49 7.56 11.10
CA ARG A 45 -3.98 8.93 11.24
C ARG A 45 -2.54 9.01 11.77
N ASP A 46 -1.74 8.01 11.39
CA ASP A 46 -0.33 7.88 11.77
C ASP A 46 0.45 7.35 10.57
N ASP A 47 1.75 7.62 10.49
CA ASP A 47 2.56 7.17 9.35
C ASP A 47 3.47 6.02 9.76
N VAL A 48 3.24 4.82 9.20
CA VAL A 48 4.08 3.64 9.46
C VAL A 48 5.57 3.89 9.27
N ARG A 49 5.93 4.89 8.45
CA ARG A 49 7.32 5.23 8.14
C ARG A 49 8.01 6.04 9.25
N SER A 50 7.27 6.56 10.22
CA SER A 50 7.81 7.20 11.43
C SER A 50 8.09 6.20 12.55
N HIS A 51 7.74 4.92 12.36
CA HIS A 51 7.86 3.88 13.39
C HIS A 51 8.77 2.72 12.98
N GLY A 52 9.32 2.05 13.99
CA GLY A 52 10.08 0.81 13.85
C GLY A 52 11.26 0.95 12.88
N SER A 53 11.23 0.20 11.78
CA SER A 53 12.29 0.25 10.76
C SER A 53 12.15 1.39 9.76
N GLY A 54 11.12 2.21 9.85
CA GLY A 54 10.82 3.27 8.87
C GLY A 54 10.40 2.77 7.49
N ASN A 55 10.16 1.46 7.33
CA ASN A 55 9.82 0.86 6.04
C ASN A 55 8.29 0.80 5.84
N ALA A 56 7.84 1.22 4.65
CA ALA A 56 6.43 1.16 4.26
C ALA A 56 6.02 -0.24 3.79
N GLY A 57 6.10 -1.24 4.64
CA GLY A 57 5.79 -2.63 4.29
C GLY A 57 5.10 -3.39 5.41
N LEU A 58 4.51 -4.54 5.04
CA LEU A 58 3.70 -5.40 5.90
C LEU A 58 4.34 -5.69 7.26
N THR A 59 5.61 -6.10 7.29
CA THR A 59 6.28 -6.50 8.53
C THR A 59 6.41 -5.33 9.52
N ASN A 60 6.72 -4.12 9.02
CA ASN A 60 6.77 -2.94 9.87
C ASN A 60 5.37 -2.53 10.34
N PHE A 61 4.40 -2.53 9.44
CA PHE A 61 3.00 -2.24 9.77
C PHE A 61 2.48 -3.18 10.86
N TYR A 62 2.66 -4.49 10.68
CA TYR A 62 2.21 -5.48 11.66
C TYR A 62 2.88 -5.32 13.03
N ARG A 63 4.19 -4.99 13.07
CA ARG A 63 4.91 -4.76 14.32
C ARG A 63 4.46 -3.49 15.04
N THR A 64 4.08 -2.46 14.29
CA THR A 64 3.70 -1.15 14.84
C THR A 64 2.25 -1.13 15.28
N PHE A 65 1.35 -1.57 14.40
CA PHE A 65 -0.09 -1.42 14.59
C PHE A 65 -0.81 -2.74 14.84
N GLY A 66 -0.31 -3.86 14.28
CA GLY A 66 -0.96 -5.18 14.39
C GLY A 66 -2.39 -5.16 13.84
N GLY A 67 -3.24 -6.02 14.44
CA GLY A 67 -4.68 -6.01 14.23
C GLY A 67 -5.20 -6.39 12.83
N PRO A 68 -6.52 -6.31 12.62
CA PRO A 68 -7.18 -6.77 11.40
C PRO A 68 -6.85 -5.92 10.17
N LEU A 69 -6.47 -4.66 10.35
CA LEU A 69 -6.05 -3.78 9.24
C LEU A 69 -4.79 -4.28 8.52
N THR A 70 -4.01 -5.17 9.15
CA THR A 70 -2.90 -5.87 8.48
C THR A 70 -3.40 -6.66 7.26
N LEU A 71 -4.61 -7.23 7.32
CA LEU A 71 -5.23 -7.91 6.18
C LEU A 71 -5.50 -6.93 5.02
N ALA A 72 -5.96 -5.72 5.30
CA ALA A 72 -6.16 -4.69 4.29
C ALA A 72 -4.84 -4.33 3.57
N VAL A 73 -3.73 -4.25 4.32
CA VAL A 73 -2.39 -4.05 3.74
C VAL A 73 -1.99 -5.22 2.84
N ILE A 74 -2.23 -6.47 3.30
CA ILE A 74 -1.94 -7.66 2.49
C ILE A 74 -2.76 -7.64 1.20
N LEU A 75 -4.07 -7.47 1.30
CA LEU A 75 -4.97 -7.47 0.15
C LEU A 75 -4.60 -6.39 -0.86
N SER A 76 -4.31 -5.17 -0.40
CA SER A 76 -3.93 -4.08 -1.30
C SER A 76 -2.65 -4.37 -2.07
N ASP A 77 -1.62 -4.92 -1.41
CA ASP A 77 -0.33 -5.22 -2.04
C ASP A 77 -0.40 -6.41 -3.00
N VAL A 78 -1.28 -7.39 -2.71
CA VAL A 78 -1.54 -8.54 -3.60
C VAL A 78 -2.39 -8.10 -4.79
N VAL A 79 -3.52 -7.42 -4.56
CA VAL A 79 -4.46 -7.03 -5.63
C VAL A 79 -3.78 -6.13 -6.65
N LYS A 80 -3.03 -5.12 -6.24
CA LYS A 80 -2.33 -4.24 -7.20
C LYS A 80 -1.35 -5.00 -8.08
N ALA A 81 -0.63 -5.98 -7.51
CA ALA A 81 0.32 -6.80 -8.24
C ALA A 81 -0.39 -7.72 -9.25
N VAL A 82 -1.47 -8.39 -8.83
CA VAL A 82 -2.29 -9.24 -9.69
C VAL A 82 -2.90 -8.43 -10.83
N VAL A 83 -3.56 -7.30 -10.53
CA VAL A 83 -4.17 -6.42 -11.55
C VAL A 83 -3.12 -5.92 -12.54
N SER A 84 -1.95 -5.50 -12.06
CA SER A 84 -0.86 -5.04 -12.91
C SER A 84 -0.41 -6.11 -13.90
N VAL A 85 -0.17 -7.34 -13.41
CA VAL A 85 0.31 -8.44 -14.26
C VAL A 85 -0.76 -8.91 -15.24
N LEU A 86 -2.03 -9.01 -14.81
CA LEU A 86 -3.15 -9.38 -15.69
C LEU A 86 -3.40 -8.35 -16.79
N PHE A 87 -3.36 -7.06 -16.44
CA PHE A 87 -3.51 -5.98 -17.41
C PHE A 87 -2.44 -6.06 -18.51
N SER A 88 -1.16 -6.21 -18.13
CA SER A 88 -0.09 -6.30 -19.12
C SER A 88 -0.13 -7.61 -19.91
N ALA A 89 -0.51 -8.72 -19.28
CA ALA A 89 -0.71 -9.99 -19.97
C ALA A 89 -1.81 -9.91 -21.02
N TRP A 90 -2.90 -9.21 -20.71
CA TRP A 90 -4.01 -8.96 -21.62
C TRP A 90 -3.56 -8.12 -22.83
N ILE A 91 -2.90 -6.97 -22.59
CA ILE A 91 -2.36 -6.13 -23.68
C ILE A 91 -1.34 -6.91 -24.55
N ALA A 92 -0.42 -7.64 -23.93
CA ALA A 92 0.54 -8.45 -24.66
C ALA A 92 -0.14 -9.55 -25.47
N GLY A 93 -1.19 -10.18 -24.94
CA GLY A 93 -1.99 -11.21 -25.62
C GLY A 93 -2.75 -10.68 -26.85
N ILE A 94 -3.26 -9.45 -26.80
CA ILE A 94 -3.85 -8.78 -27.97
C ILE A 94 -2.82 -8.60 -29.09
N LEU A 95 -1.59 -8.24 -28.73
CA LEU A 95 -0.52 -8.06 -29.71
C LEU A 95 -0.03 -9.41 -30.26
N SER A 96 0.33 -10.31 -29.36
CA SER A 96 0.71 -11.70 -29.69
C SER A 96 0.82 -12.57 -28.43
N PRO A 97 0.32 -13.81 -28.43
CA PRO A 97 0.48 -14.74 -27.31
C PRO A 97 1.93 -14.97 -26.89
N VAL A 98 2.88 -14.91 -27.84
CA VAL A 98 4.33 -15.07 -27.59
C VAL A 98 4.87 -14.00 -26.64
N LEU A 99 4.26 -12.80 -26.61
CA LEU A 99 4.69 -11.67 -25.80
C LEU A 99 4.14 -11.72 -24.36
N VAL A 100 3.18 -12.59 -24.07
CA VAL A 100 2.52 -12.64 -22.73
C VAL A 100 3.50 -12.86 -21.60
N PRO A 101 4.45 -13.82 -21.64
CA PRO A 101 5.42 -14.00 -20.56
C PRO A 101 6.27 -12.74 -20.34
N LEU A 102 6.77 -12.13 -21.40
CA LEU A 102 7.56 -10.90 -21.32
C LEU A 102 6.74 -9.73 -20.73
N GLY A 103 5.48 -9.57 -21.16
CA GLY A 103 4.58 -8.56 -20.64
C GLY A 103 4.33 -8.70 -19.12
N LYS A 104 4.20 -9.94 -18.64
CA LYS A 104 4.06 -10.21 -17.20
C LYS A 104 5.30 -9.79 -16.41
N TYR A 105 6.51 -10.12 -16.87
CA TYR A 105 7.77 -9.72 -16.22
C TYR A 105 7.96 -8.20 -16.26
N TRP A 106 7.64 -7.58 -17.40
CA TRP A 106 7.70 -6.13 -17.61
C TRP A 106 6.83 -5.40 -16.59
N SER A 107 5.55 -5.77 -16.50
CA SER A 107 4.64 -5.15 -15.54
C SER A 107 5.04 -5.42 -14.10
N GLY A 108 5.54 -6.62 -13.78
CA GLY A 108 6.05 -6.97 -12.47
C GLY A 108 7.18 -6.05 -12.01
N LEU A 109 8.12 -5.75 -12.93
CA LEU A 109 9.21 -4.81 -12.68
C LEU A 109 8.70 -3.41 -12.34
N PHE A 110 7.81 -2.85 -13.19
CA PHE A 110 7.29 -1.49 -12.99
C PHE A 110 6.34 -1.38 -11.78
N CYS A 111 5.55 -2.41 -11.49
CA CYS A 111 4.74 -2.48 -10.26
C CYS A 111 5.63 -2.48 -9.01
N LEU A 112 6.73 -3.22 -9.01
CA LEU A 112 7.70 -3.20 -7.91
C LEU A 112 8.42 -1.87 -7.78
N LEU A 113 8.79 -1.24 -8.90
CA LEU A 113 9.36 0.12 -8.89
C LEU A 113 8.39 1.12 -8.25
N GLY A 114 7.09 1.07 -8.62
CA GLY A 114 6.06 1.89 -8.00
C GLY A 114 5.90 1.62 -6.51
N HIS A 115 5.88 0.34 -6.09
CA HIS A 115 5.80 -0.02 -4.68
C HIS A 115 7.01 0.45 -3.86
N MET A 116 8.22 0.33 -4.43
CA MET A 116 9.48 0.67 -3.75
C MET A 116 9.78 2.17 -3.74
N TYR A 117 9.35 2.86 -4.79
CA TYR A 117 9.61 4.28 -5.03
C TYR A 117 8.34 5.00 -5.50
N PRO A 118 7.26 5.02 -4.70
CA PRO A 118 6.00 5.62 -5.08
C PRO A 118 6.13 7.16 -5.17
N CYS A 119 5.83 7.72 -6.34
CA CYS A 119 5.84 9.18 -6.54
C CYS A 119 4.80 9.88 -5.65
N THR A 120 3.70 9.20 -5.34
CA THR A 120 2.63 9.69 -4.44
C THR A 120 3.05 9.81 -2.98
N PHE A 121 4.15 9.13 -2.58
CA PHE A 121 4.63 9.10 -1.19
C PHE A 121 6.11 9.49 -1.07
N GLN A 122 6.54 10.48 -1.86
CA GLN A 122 7.91 11.05 -1.82
C GLN A 122 9.00 9.99 -2.12
N PHE A 123 8.70 9.02 -2.99
CA PHE A 123 9.59 7.90 -3.36
C PHE A 123 10.05 7.03 -2.17
N ARG A 124 9.32 7.08 -1.03
CA ARG A 124 9.62 6.34 0.20
C ARG A 124 8.59 5.23 0.41
N GLY A 125 8.78 4.11 -0.29
CA GLY A 125 7.91 2.94 -0.26
C GLY A 125 8.49 1.74 0.49
N GLY A 126 7.89 0.56 0.22
CA GLY A 126 8.25 -0.72 0.82
C GLY A 126 9.46 -1.40 0.18
N LYS A 127 9.64 -2.70 0.49
CA LYS A 127 10.70 -3.55 -0.08
C LYS A 127 10.18 -4.56 -1.11
N GLY A 128 8.88 -4.61 -1.33
CA GLY A 128 8.25 -5.35 -2.41
C GLY A 128 8.16 -6.86 -2.24
N ILE A 129 8.36 -7.43 -1.04
CA ILE A 129 8.35 -8.89 -0.85
C ILE A 129 6.96 -9.48 -1.09
N LEU A 130 5.92 -8.89 -0.51
CA LEU A 130 4.56 -9.39 -0.68
C LEU A 130 4.07 -9.21 -2.12
N SER A 131 4.24 -8.01 -2.69
CA SER A 131 3.89 -7.76 -4.09
C SER A 131 4.76 -8.58 -5.06
N GLY A 132 6.06 -8.74 -4.79
CA GLY A 132 6.96 -9.59 -5.58
C GLY A 132 6.58 -11.06 -5.52
N GLY A 133 6.14 -11.54 -4.37
CA GLY A 133 5.62 -12.89 -4.20
C GLY A 133 4.30 -13.11 -4.97
N ALA A 134 3.38 -12.14 -4.95
CA ALA A 134 2.16 -12.19 -5.76
C ALA A 134 2.49 -12.18 -7.26
N ILE A 135 3.46 -11.35 -7.69
CA ILE A 135 3.97 -11.36 -9.07
C ILE A 135 4.51 -12.74 -9.42
N ALA A 136 5.37 -13.34 -8.60
CA ALA A 136 5.94 -14.66 -8.87
C ALA A 136 4.85 -15.74 -9.13
N LEU A 137 3.76 -15.72 -8.34
CA LEU A 137 2.60 -16.60 -8.53
C LEU A 137 1.92 -16.39 -9.89
N MET A 138 1.83 -15.12 -10.34
CA MET A 138 1.22 -14.78 -11.62
C MET A 138 2.12 -15.07 -12.84
N LEU A 139 3.43 -15.19 -12.63
CA LEU A 139 4.39 -15.50 -13.69
C LEU A 139 4.35 -16.99 -14.05
N ASP A 140 4.72 -17.83 -13.09
CA ASP A 140 4.78 -19.29 -13.25
C ASP A 140 4.81 -19.95 -11.86
N TRP A 141 4.04 -21.05 -11.69
CA TRP A 141 3.98 -21.76 -10.42
C TRP A 141 5.33 -22.33 -9.97
N ARG A 142 6.22 -22.71 -10.92
CA ARG A 142 7.58 -23.22 -10.62
C ARG A 142 8.45 -22.13 -10.05
N VAL A 143 8.36 -20.92 -10.62
CA VAL A 143 9.04 -19.73 -10.09
C VAL A 143 8.53 -19.42 -8.68
N ALA A 144 7.21 -19.40 -8.50
CA ALA A 144 6.59 -19.16 -7.20
C ALA A 144 7.01 -20.21 -6.16
N LEU A 145 7.02 -21.48 -6.52
CA LEU A 145 7.40 -22.57 -5.62
C LEU A 145 8.82 -22.40 -5.07
N VAL A 146 9.80 -22.10 -5.92
CA VAL A 146 11.19 -21.90 -5.49
C VAL A 146 11.34 -20.63 -4.65
N VAL A 147 10.74 -19.53 -5.09
CA VAL A 147 10.82 -18.22 -4.43
C VAL A 147 10.16 -18.28 -3.04
N TRP A 148 8.90 -18.74 -2.99
CA TRP A 148 8.14 -18.83 -1.73
C TRP A 148 8.60 -19.99 -0.85
N GLY A 149 8.91 -21.15 -1.43
CA GLY A 149 9.38 -22.31 -0.68
C GLY A 149 10.66 -21.99 0.09
N GLY A 150 11.66 -21.42 -0.58
CA GLY A 150 12.89 -21.01 0.09
C GLY A 150 12.68 -19.86 1.08
N PHE A 151 11.82 -18.87 0.75
CA PHE A 151 11.46 -17.83 1.68
C PHE A 151 10.86 -18.40 2.98
N LEU A 152 9.85 -19.28 2.87
CA LEU A 152 9.15 -19.84 4.03
C LEU A 152 10.07 -20.74 4.86
N ILE A 153 10.89 -21.57 4.22
CA ILE A 153 11.86 -22.44 4.91
C ILE A 153 12.86 -21.59 5.68
N LEU A 154 13.51 -20.63 5.03
CA LEU A 154 14.54 -19.80 5.67
C LEU A 154 13.95 -18.91 6.76
N ALA A 155 12.84 -18.23 6.51
CA ALA A 155 12.19 -17.38 7.50
C ALA A 155 11.62 -18.21 8.67
N GLY A 156 11.07 -19.40 8.40
CA GLY A 156 10.49 -20.30 9.40
C GLY A 156 11.54 -20.87 10.36
N ILE A 157 12.65 -21.39 9.82
CA ILE A 157 13.73 -21.99 10.61
C ILE A 157 14.52 -20.93 11.38
N THR A 158 14.97 -19.88 10.67
CA THR A 158 15.89 -18.88 11.25
C THR A 158 15.19 -17.77 12.01
N LYS A 159 13.89 -17.58 11.80
CA LYS A 159 13.08 -16.45 12.25
C LYS A 159 13.52 -15.10 11.66
N TYR A 160 14.41 -15.08 10.67
CA TYR A 160 14.80 -13.89 9.93
C TYR A 160 14.00 -13.77 8.63
N VAL A 161 12.94 -12.95 8.63
CA VAL A 161 12.15 -12.64 7.42
C VAL A 161 13.03 -12.03 6.32
N SER A 162 14.03 -11.24 6.72
CA SER A 162 14.97 -10.62 5.79
C SER A 162 15.88 -11.64 5.08
N LEU A 163 16.23 -12.76 5.71
CA LEU A 163 17.00 -13.83 5.07
C LEU A 163 16.16 -14.51 3.96
N GLY A 164 14.90 -14.82 4.27
CA GLY A 164 13.95 -15.31 3.25
C GLY A 164 13.76 -14.31 2.11
N SER A 165 13.72 -13.01 2.43
CA SER A 165 13.62 -11.95 1.41
C SER A 165 14.86 -11.87 0.50
N CYS A 166 16.05 -12.07 1.06
CA CYS A 166 17.29 -12.14 0.26
C CYS A 166 17.27 -13.37 -0.66
N TRP A 167 16.79 -14.52 -0.16
CA TRP A 167 16.57 -15.69 -1.01
C TRP A 167 15.65 -15.37 -2.18
N THR A 168 14.52 -14.70 -1.94
CA THR A 168 13.59 -14.28 -2.99
C THR A 168 14.31 -13.49 -4.09
N GLY A 169 15.09 -12.48 -3.72
CA GLY A 169 15.82 -11.68 -4.70
C GLY A 169 16.89 -12.45 -5.45
N LEU A 170 17.57 -13.37 -4.77
CA LEU A 170 18.66 -14.17 -5.37
C LEU A 170 18.09 -15.28 -6.27
N SER A 171 17.11 -16.06 -5.80
CA SER A 171 16.58 -17.21 -6.54
C SER A 171 15.76 -16.83 -7.77
N PHE A 172 15.14 -15.66 -7.77
CA PHE A 172 14.22 -15.23 -8.81
C PHE A 172 14.83 -15.28 -10.23
N PRO A 173 16.01 -14.67 -10.51
CA PRO A 173 16.61 -14.73 -11.85
C PRO A 173 17.04 -16.16 -12.25
N PHE A 174 17.54 -16.94 -11.31
CA PHE A 174 17.99 -18.32 -11.64
C PHE A 174 16.84 -19.22 -12.04
N VAL A 175 15.75 -19.24 -11.23
CA VAL A 175 14.59 -20.06 -11.55
C VAL A 175 13.88 -19.57 -12.80
N SER A 176 13.77 -18.26 -13.01
CA SER A 176 13.16 -17.69 -14.22
C SER A 176 13.96 -18.04 -15.48
N GLY A 177 15.30 -17.92 -15.43
CA GLY A 177 16.18 -18.30 -16.51
C GLY A 177 16.10 -19.80 -16.84
N PHE A 178 16.02 -20.65 -15.81
CA PHE A 178 15.87 -22.09 -15.98
C PHE A 178 14.51 -22.47 -16.60
N VAL A 179 13.43 -21.85 -16.15
CA VAL A 179 12.06 -22.16 -16.59
C VAL A 179 11.80 -21.69 -18.03
N TYR A 180 12.21 -20.46 -18.35
CA TYR A 180 11.87 -19.83 -19.63
C TYR A 180 12.95 -19.96 -20.69
N GLN A 181 14.20 -20.17 -20.31
CA GLN A 181 15.36 -20.23 -21.20
C GLN A 181 15.43 -19.07 -22.20
N ASP A 182 14.95 -17.91 -21.76
CA ASP A 182 14.85 -16.68 -22.55
C ASP A 182 15.68 -15.57 -21.92
N THR A 183 16.55 -14.96 -22.72
CA THR A 183 17.51 -13.93 -22.26
C THR A 183 16.81 -12.68 -21.75
N LEU A 184 15.71 -12.23 -22.41
CA LEU A 184 15.00 -11.02 -21.99
C LEU A 184 14.24 -11.25 -20.70
N ILE A 185 13.56 -12.38 -20.57
CA ILE A 185 12.87 -12.76 -19.34
C ILE A 185 13.88 -12.88 -18.20
N THR A 186 15.03 -13.51 -18.45
CA THR A 186 16.11 -13.62 -17.46
C THR A 186 16.63 -12.23 -17.06
N LEU A 187 16.83 -11.32 -18.02
CA LEU A 187 17.24 -9.95 -17.73
C LEU A 187 16.21 -9.20 -16.86
N MET A 188 14.93 -9.31 -17.20
CA MET A 188 13.86 -8.73 -16.36
C MET A 188 13.86 -9.32 -14.95
N ALA A 189 14.06 -10.63 -14.84
CA ALA A 189 14.16 -11.30 -13.54
C ALA A 189 15.40 -10.85 -12.74
N VAL A 190 16.54 -10.61 -13.40
CA VAL A 190 17.74 -10.02 -12.76
C VAL A 190 17.46 -8.62 -12.24
N LEU A 191 16.75 -7.79 -13.01
CA LEU A 191 16.36 -6.45 -12.55
C LEU A 191 15.41 -6.51 -11.35
N ILE A 192 14.41 -7.39 -11.37
CA ILE A 192 13.47 -7.60 -10.24
C ILE A 192 14.23 -8.08 -9.00
N GLY A 193 15.03 -9.15 -9.13
CA GLY A 193 15.82 -9.70 -8.03
C GLY A 193 16.83 -8.71 -7.48
N GLY A 194 17.52 -7.97 -8.36
CA GLY A 194 18.46 -6.91 -8.00
C GLY A 194 17.81 -5.77 -7.22
N LEU A 195 16.60 -5.32 -7.63
CA LEU A 195 15.83 -4.32 -6.88
C LEU A 195 15.46 -4.80 -5.49
N ILE A 196 15.04 -6.06 -5.34
CA ILE A 196 14.71 -6.65 -4.04
C ILE A 196 15.96 -6.66 -3.16
N LEU A 197 17.08 -7.16 -3.66
CA LEU A 197 18.35 -7.19 -2.91
C LEU A 197 18.84 -5.77 -2.54
N TRP A 198 18.73 -4.83 -3.46
CA TRP A 198 19.07 -3.43 -3.21
C TRP A 198 18.24 -2.82 -2.08
N LYS A 199 16.93 -3.06 -2.07
CA LYS A 199 16.04 -2.59 -0.98
C LYS A 199 16.31 -3.31 0.34
N HIS A 200 16.96 -4.47 0.31
CA HIS A 200 17.37 -5.23 1.51
C HIS A 200 18.83 -5.03 1.93
N ARG A 201 19.61 -4.14 1.27
CA ARG A 201 21.03 -3.92 1.60
C ARG A 201 21.30 -3.64 3.09
N GLY A 202 20.44 -2.86 3.74
CA GLY A 202 20.56 -2.59 5.18
C GLY A 202 20.24 -3.82 6.04
N ASN A 203 19.34 -4.70 5.60
CA ASN A 203 19.07 -5.97 6.28
C ASN A 203 20.23 -6.95 6.08
N ILE A 204 20.82 -6.99 4.90
CA ILE A 204 22.01 -7.82 4.61
C ILE A 204 23.16 -7.45 5.54
N VAL A 205 23.43 -6.14 5.70
CA VAL A 205 24.47 -5.67 6.63
C VAL A 205 24.15 -6.11 8.07
N ARG A 206 22.92 -6.00 8.53
CA ARG A 206 22.52 -6.42 9.88
C ARG A 206 22.56 -7.95 10.06
N LEU A 207 22.22 -8.71 9.03
CA LEU A 207 22.33 -10.18 9.04
C LEU A 207 23.81 -10.60 9.21
N VAL A 208 24.71 -10.00 8.43
CA VAL A 208 26.16 -10.28 8.51
C VAL A 208 26.73 -9.89 9.87
N LYS A 209 26.27 -8.76 10.47
CA LYS A 209 26.69 -8.29 11.79
C LYS A 209 25.98 -9.01 12.95
N GLY A 210 25.03 -9.92 12.69
CA GLY A 210 24.25 -10.60 13.72
C GLY A 210 23.26 -9.69 14.48
N THR A 211 22.97 -8.50 13.97
CA THR A 211 22.11 -7.49 14.61
C THR A 211 20.71 -7.39 13.98
N GLU A 212 20.38 -8.28 13.04
CA GLU A 212 19.05 -8.29 12.44
C GLU A 212 18.00 -8.79 13.44
N SER A 213 16.84 -8.14 13.47
CA SER A 213 15.75 -8.51 14.39
C SER A 213 15.02 -9.74 13.91
N LYS A 214 14.86 -10.74 14.80
CA LYS A 214 14.03 -11.91 14.54
C LYS A 214 12.55 -11.52 14.51
N PHE A 215 11.79 -12.22 13.70
CA PHE A 215 10.33 -12.09 13.69
C PHE A 215 9.76 -12.81 14.91
N ALA A 216 9.03 -12.05 15.73
CA ALA A 216 8.24 -12.59 16.82
C ALA A 216 6.77 -12.19 16.59
N LEU A 217 5.86 -13.15 16.76
CA LEU A 217 4.44 -12.83 16.84
C LEU A 217 4.22 -12.05 18.13
N HIS A 218 3.80 -10.81 18.02
CA HIS A 218 3.58 -9.94 19.17
C HIS A 218 2.42 -10.47 20.00
N LYS A 219 2.67 -10.77 21.29
CA LYS A 219 1.64 -11.05 22.30
C LYS A 219 1.10 -9.79 22.98
N LYS A 220 1.64 -8.60 22.67
CA LYS A 220 1.24 -7.35 23.33
C LYS A 220 0.61 -6.40 22.32
N ALA A 221 -0.50 -5.81 22.71
CA ALA A 221 -1.23 -4.83 21.93
C ALA A 221 -0.32 -3.66 21.51
N PRO A 222 -0.47 -3.15 20.30
CA PRO A 222 0.28 -2.01 19.78
C PRO A 222 0.00 -0.73 20.57
N SER A 223 0.90 0.23 20.47
CA SER A 223 0.84 1.51 21.17
C SER A 223 -0.37 2.40 20.82
N LYS A 224 -1.07 2.07 19.73
CA LYS A 224 -2.43 2.57 19.42
C LYS A 224 -3.23 1.40 18.86
N THR A 225 -4.33 1.07 19.50
CA THR A 225 -5.27 0.07 19.01
C THR A 225 -6.15 0.68 17.93
N VAL A 226 -6.68 -0.17 17.04
CA VAL A 226 -7.70 0.24 16.06
C VAL A 226 -8.89 0.88 16.78
N GLU A 227 -9.21 0.40 17.99
CA GLU A 227 -10.26 0.92 18.85
C GLU A 227 -9.98 2.35 19.30
N GLU A 228 -8.76 2.68 19.77
CA GLU A 228 -8.38 4.05 20.14
C GLU A 228 -8.40 5.01 18.94
N ALA A 229 -8.05 4.53 17.75
CA ALA A 229 -8.10 5.35 16.53
C ALA A 229 -9.53 5.56 16.02
N LEU A 230 -10.44 4.62 16.28
CA LEU A 230 -11.86 4.72 15.97
C LEU A 230 -12.61 5.57 17.01
N ASP A 231 -12.21 5.49 18.27
CA ASP A 231 -12.76 6.28 19.37
C ASP A 231 -12.43 7.78 19.21
N GLN A 232 -11.20 8.10 18.78
CA GLN A 232 -10.84 9.47 18.38
C GLN A 232 -11.63 9.99 17.17
N ARG A 233 -12.28 9.11 16.39
CA ARG A 233 -13.24 9.50 15.35
C ARG A 233 -14.63 9.83 15.94
N GLY A 234 -15.02 9.17 17.02
CA GLY A 234 -16.28 9.42 17.73
C GLY A 234 -16.28 10.76 18.45
N GLU A 235 -15.17 11.12 19.08
CA GLU A 235 -15.02 12.40 19.80
C GLU A 235 -14.93 13.63 18.87
N SER A 236 -14.62 13.44 17.58
CA SER A 236 -14.59 14.52 16.59
C SER A 236 -15.88 14.65 15.76
N ALA A 237 -16.91 13.84 16.01
CA ALA A 237 -18.23 14.08 15.47
C ALA A 237 -18.80 15.32 16.17
N PRO A 238 -19.31 16.36 15.43
CA PRO A 238 -19.97 17.49 16.07
C PRO A 238 -21.14 16.91 16.88
N GLN A 239 -21.17 17.24 18.17
CA GLN A 239 -22.36 17.05 18.96
C GLN A 239 -23.48 17.76 18.21
N ALA A 240 -24.44 17.00 17.70
CA ALA A 240 -25.69 17.56 17.22
C ALA A 240 -26.21 18.42 18.37
N GLU A 241 -26.41 19.71 18.11
CA GLU A 241 -27.04 20.64 19.02
C GLU A 241 -28.33 19.97 19.50
N GLU A 242 -28.39 19.72 20.79
CA GLU A 242 -29.61 19.35 21.48
C GLU A 242 -30.64 20.42 21.16
N GLU A 243 -31.64 20.08 20.35
CA GLU A 243 -32.82 20.90 20.12
C GLU A 243 -33.39 21.27 21.50
N THR A 244 -33.22 22.52 21.90
CA THR A 244 -33.92 23.08 23.03
C THR A 244 -35.40 22.91 22.79
N GLU A 245 -36.02 22.03 23.58
CA GLU A 245 -37.47 21.91 23.71
C GLU A 245 -38.04 23.33 24.02
N VAL A 246 -38.85 23.81 23.09
CA VAL A 246 -39.70 24.98 23.26
C VAL A 246 -40.79 24.55 24.24
N PRO A 247 -40.96 25.21 25.40
CA PRO A 247 -42.08 24.89 26.28
C PRO A 247 -43.39 25.29 25.62
N ASP A 248 -44.33 24.37 25.59
CA ASP A 248 -45.71 24.51 25.16
C ASP A 248 -46.45 25.46 26.08
N GLU A 249 -46.74 26.69 25.59
CA GLU A 249 -47.54 27.69 26.24
C GLU A 249 -49.02 27.53 25.86
N THR A 250 -49.71 26.59 26.52
CA THR A 250 -51.17 26.64 26.60
C THR A 250 -51.62 26.07 27.93
N ALA A 251 -51.97 26.96 28.89
CA ALA A 251 -53.17 26.86 29.69
C ALA A 251 -53.17 27.88 30.85
N GLU A 252 -54.25 28.61 30.82
CA GLU A 252 -55.01 29.18 31.93
C GLU A 252 -54.79 30.64 32.31
N ALA A 253 -55.75 31.39 31.79
CA ALA A 253 -56.21 32.65 32.33
C ALA A 253 -56.81 32.46 33.71
N ASP A 254 -56.47 33.30 34.65
CA ASP A 254 -57.53 34.01 35.47
C ASP A 254 -56.90 35.04 36.46
N GLY A 255 -57.38 36.25 36.36
CA GLY A 255 -57.82 37.15 37.50
C GLY A 255 -56.74 37.85 38.31
N LYS A 256 -56.54 39.12 38.11
CA LYS A 256 -56.97 40.20 38.96
C LYS A 256 -56.20 41.49 38.74
N GLU A 257 -56.98 42.52 38.56
CA GLU A 257 -56.77 43.95 38.67
C GLU A 257 -55.83 44.40 39.80
N ALA A 258 -55.15 45.48 39.55
CA ALA A 258 -55.17 46.79 40.29
C ALA A 258 -53.81 47.47 40.19
N GLU A 259 -53.85 48.56 39.53
CA GLU A 259 -53.68 49.93 40.01
C GLU A 259 -52.26 50.51 40.15
N ARG A 260 -52.10 51.50 39.32
CA ARG A 260 -51.58 52.87 39.58
C ARG A 260 -50.10 53.20 39.45
N ASP A 261 -50.00 54.07 38.53
CA ASP A 261 -49.43 55.45 38.60
C ASP A 261 -47.92 55.59 38.67
N GLY A 262 -47.47 56.38 37.75
CA GLY A 262 -46.56 57.45 38.05
C GLY A 262 -45.39 57.63 37.10
N ASP A 263 -45.64 58.51 36.18
CA ASP A 263 -44.87 59.68 35.80
C ASP A 263 -43.54 59.60 35.03
N LEU A 264 -43.68 60.16 33.83
CA LEU A 264 -42.88 61.28 33.24
C LEU A 264 -41.38 61.01 32.86
N GLN A 265 -41.19 60.92 31.58
CA GLN A 265 -40.43 61.77 30.64
C GLN A 265 -39.28 62.68 31.17
N PRO A 266 -38.55 63.27 30.22
CA PRO A 266 -37.53 62.68 29.23
C PRO A 266 -36.22 63.50 29.35
N SER A 267 -35.27 63.24 28.47
CA SER A 267 -34.47 64.29 27.74
C SER A 267 -33.15 63.69 27.24
N ASP A 268 -33.02 63.68 25.93
CA ASP A 268 -32.19 64.57 25.11
C ASP A 268 -30.67 64.41 25.23
N GLY A 269 -30.13 64.29 24.06
CA GLY A 269 -28.91 64.97 23.68
C GLY A 269 -27.86 64.02 23.11
N GLU A 270 -27.78 63.86 21.74
CA GLU A 270 -26.76 64.51 20.89
C GLU A 270 -25.33 64.07 21.26
N GLU A 271 -24.62 63.67 20.41
CA GLU A 271 -23.96 63.92 19.11
C GLU A 271 -22.50 63.50 19.16
N GLU A 272 -22.06 63.02 18.02
CA GLU A 272 -20.72 63.19 17.37
C GLU A 272 -19.44 62.77 18.14
N VAL A 273 -18.66 61.94 17.55
CA VAL A 273 -17.68 62.06 16.45
C VAL A 273 -17.26 60.69 15.97
#